data_183b22dc5fa0d9519281cdcb1280260e
#
_entry.id   183b22dc5fa0d9519281cdcb1280260e
#
_cell.length_a   1.000
_cell.length_b   1.000
_cell.length_c   1.000
_cell.angle_alpha   90.00
_cell.angle_beta   90.00
_cell.angle_gamma   90.00
#
_symmetry.space_group_name_H-M   'P 1'
#
loop_
_entity.id
_entity.type
_entity.pdbx_description
1 polymer ?
#
loop_
_entity_poly.entity_id
_entity_poly.type
_entity_poly.pdbx_seq_one_letter_code
_entity_poly.pdbx_strand_id
1 'polypeptide(L)'
;MSTERFDIRHAPAPRESFRLLYISKSKFGGDWNSTAHTHSCTELFYCLSGEGQFYLSGQLYPVKPDDMIIVNPQVEHTELSLNAAPLEYIVLGVAGIEILFGKSDSSYAIFNCRENRERMVTLLHMLLAEADRSLDGCETVCQDLLEVLLIWLVRCTTLSLQVEETPRSDSRECVEIKRYLDSNYREDISLDTLAEIAHINKYYLAHTFQKEYGISPITYLNRRRIEESKYMLGNTGYSLAQISELMGFSSPSYFSQCFRKAEGVTPNEYRRQVRQGQRPVPAKRHEA
;
A
#
# COMPACT_ATOMS: atom_id res chain seq x y z
N MET A 1 12.88 45.74 -23.05
CA MET A 1 12.45 44.38 -22.77
C MET A 1 13.72 43.54 -22.61
N SER A 2 13.93 42.91 -21.49
CA SER A 2 15.03 41.93 -21.34
C SER A 2 14.41 40.53 -21.52
N THR A 3 15.01 39.72 -22.37
CA THR A 3 14.63 38.33 -22.58
C THR A 3 15.72 37.46 -21.97
N GLU A 4 15.35 36.62 -20.98
CA GLU A 4 16.23 35.57 -20.48
C GLU A 4 15.94 34.27 -21.21
N ARG A 5 16.98 33.65 -21.76
CA ARG A 5 16.89 32.35 -22.44
C ARG A 5 17.73 31.33 -21.70
N PHE A 6 17.13 30.19 -21.38
CA PHE A 6 17.78 29.04 -20.72
C PHE A 6 17.90 27.90 -21.74
N ASP A 7 19.11 27.53 -22.11
CA ASP A 7 19.34 26.41 -23.03
C ASP A 7 19.49 25.10 -22.26
N ILE A 8 18.74 24.09 -22.67
CA ILE A 8 18.87 22.71 -22.15
C ILE A 8 20.06 22.06 -22.85
N ARG A 9 21.15 21.87 -22.12
CA ARG A 9 22.46 21.51 -22.68
C ARG A 9 22.68 20.02 -22.93
N HIS A 10 21.84 19.17 -22.37
CA HIS A 10 21.98 17.72 -22.48
C HIS A 10 20.70 17.10 -23.02
N ALA A 11 20.86 16.08 -23.87
CA ALA A 11 19.74 15.22 -24.23
C ALA A 11 19.17 14.55 -22.96
N PRO A 12 17.85 14.37 -22.87
CA PRO A 12 17.28 13.62 -21.76
C PRO A 12 17.92 12.22 -21.73
N ALA A 13 18.26 11.77 -20.52
CA ALA A 13 18.64 10.38 -20.31
C ALA A 13 17.53 9.44 -20.81
N PRO A 14 17.85 8.22 -21.24
CA PRO A 14 16.81 7.22 -21.50
C PRO A 14 15.88 7.16 -20.29
N ARG A 15 14.56 7.09 -20.52
CA ARG A 15 13.59 6.93 -19.43
C ARG A 15 13.90 5.66 -18.64
N GLU A 16 13.96 5.80 -17.35
CA GLU A 16 14.24 4.70 -16.47
C GLU A 16 13.07 3.70 -16.44
N SER A 17 13.37 2.44 -16.16
CA SER A 17 12.41 1.33 -16.28
C SER A 17 11.50 1.19 -15.05
N PHE A 18 11.26 2.25 -14.28
CA PHE A 18 10.33 2.23 -13.15
C PHE A 18 8.95 2.78 -13.53
N ARG A 19 7.94 2.39 -12.79
CA ARG A 19 6.54 2.69 -13.12
C ARG A 19 5.73 3.05 -11.89
N LEU A 20 4.92 4.10 -11.97
CA LEU A 20 3.88 4.39 -10.99
C LEU A 20 2.80 3.30 -11.08
N LEU A 21 2.55 2.61 -9.97
CA LEU A 21 1.50 1.60 -9.87
C LEU A 21 0.18 2.21 -9.40
N TYR A 22 0.26 3.05 -8.39
CA TYR A 22 -0.90 3.72 -7.80
C TYR A 22 -0.50 4.98 -7.03
N ILE A 23 -1.48 5.82 -6.84
CA ILE A 23 -1.48 6.91 -5.87
C ILE A 23 -2.79 6.89 -5.11
N SER A 24 -2.73 7.06 -3.80
CA SER A 24 -3.93 7.21 -2.99
C SER A 24 -3.75 8.27 -1.91
N LYS A 25 -4.87 8.84 -1.48
CA LYS A 25 -4.94 9.74 -0.33
C LYS A 25 -5.78 9.09 0.74
N SER A 26 -5.25 8.97 1.94
CA SER A 26 -5.91 8.32 3.06
C SER A 26 -5.97 9.25 4.25
N LYS A 27 -7.10 9.19 4.96
CA LYS A 27 -7.31 9.88 6.23
C LYS A 27 -7.97 8.93 7.20
N PHE A 28 -7.26 8.62 8.27
CA PHE A 28 -7.74 7.64 9.24
C PHE A 28 -8.17 8.32 10.53
N GLY A 29 -9.42 8.06 10.94
CA GLY A 29 -9.86 8.27 12.31
C GLY A 29 -9.13 7.28 13.24
N GLY A 30 -9.05 7.58 14.52
CA GLY A 30 -8.19 6.89 15.47
C GLY A 30 -8.48 5.43 15.79
N ASP A 31 -9.42 4.80 15.10
CA ASP A 31 -9.74 3.37 15.22
C ASP A 31 -9.09 2.52 14.13
N TRP A 32 -8.19 3.10 13.34
CA TRP A 32 -7.50 2.37 12.29
C TRP A 32 -6.36 1.52 12.89
N ASN A 33 -6.62 0.23 12.97
CA ASN A 33 -5.59 -0.79 13.21
C ASN A 33 -5.18 -1.36 11.85
N SER A 34 -4.20 -0.75 11.21
CA SER A 34 -3.56 -1.36 10.06
C SER A 34 -2.72 -2.56 10.52
N THR A 35 -2.79 -3.65 9.78
CA THR A 35 -1.95 -4.83 10.03
C THR A 35 -0.65 -4.69 9.30
N ALA A 36 0.45 -5.01 9.95
CA ALA A 36 1.77 -5.01 9.32
C ALA A 36 1.77 -5.92 8.08
N HIS A 37 2.24 -5.39 6.96
CA HIS A 37 2.22 -6.04 5.66
C HIS A 37 3.49 -5.66 4.85
N THR A 38 3.69 -6.33 3.71
CA THR A 38 4.81 -6.07 2.80
C THR A 38 4.28 -5.90 1.39
N HIS A 39 5.00 -5.12 0.58
CA HIS A 39 4.74 -4.96 -0.86
C HIS A 39 5.95 -5.37 -1.70
N SER A 40 5.72 -5.65 -2.99
CA SER A 40 6.78 -5.90 -3.98
C SER A 40 7.27 -4.62 -4.67
N CYS A 41 6.75 -3.46 -4.28
CA CYS A 41 7.10 -2.15 -4.82
C CYS A 41 7.66 -1.24 -3.72
N THR A 42 8.36 -0.18 -4.13
CA THR A 42 8.72 0.91 -3.23
C THR A 42 7.50 1.78 -2.97
N GLU A 43 7.25 2.13 -1.72
CA GLU A 43 6.20 3.07 -1.36
C GLU A 43 6.77 4.37 -0.79
N LEU A 44 6.16 5.48 -1.22
CA LEU A 44 6.48 6.83 -0.74
C LEU A 44 5.24 7.42 -0.07
N PHE A 45 5.28 7.57 1.24
CA PHE A 45 4.22 8.20 2.02
C PHE A 45 4.59 9.63 2.34
N TYR A 46 3.68 10.57 2.12
CA TYR A 46 3.84 11.96 2.52
C TYR A 46 2.74 12.36 3.47
N CYS A 47 3.09 12.74 4.70
CA CYS A 47 2.15 13.16 5.73
C CYS A 47 1.67 14.59 5.47
N LEU A 48 0.38 14.76 5.16
CA LEU A 48 -0.25 16.05 4.91
C LEU A 48 -0.65 16.76 6.20
N SER A 49 -1.25 16.03 7.13
CA SER A 49 -1.75 16.54 8.40
C SER A 49 -1.91 15.42 9.44
N GLY A 50 -2.15 15.80 10.69
CA GLY A 50 -2.31 14.88 11.80
C GLY A 50 -1.00 14.39 12.39
N GLU A 51 -1.10 13.45 13.33
CA GLU A 51 0.02 12.82 14.01
C GLU A 51 -0.22 11.33 14.14
N GLY A 52 0.84 10.54 14.06
CA GLY A 52 0.75 9.09 14.12
C GLY A 52 2.11 8.45 14.33
N GLN A 53 2.14 7.17 14.06
CA GLN A 53 3.37 6.37 14.08
C GLN A 53 3.40 5.47 12.87
N PHE A 54 4.59 5.22 12.33
CA PHE A 54 4.83 4.15 11.37
C PHE A 54 5.58 3.01 12.06
N TYR A 55 5.04 1.82 11.92
CA TYR A 55 5.74 0.59 12.26
C TYR A 55 6.58 0.17 11.04
N LEU A 56 7.87 0.01 11.23
CA LEU A 56 8.82 -0.39 10.18
C LEU A 56 9.76 -1.45 10.76
N SER A 57 9.72 -2.65 10.22
CA SER A 57 10.63 -3.76 10.59
C SER A 57 10.78 -3.98 12.11
N GLY A 58 9.68 -3.98 12.85
CA GLY A 58 9.69 -4.23 14.30
C GLY A 58 9.81 -3.00 15.19
N GLN A 59 9.92 -1.79 14.63
CA GLN A 59 10.06 -0.55 15.39
C GLN A 59 8.98 0.47 15.04
N LEU A 60 8.59 1.30 16.02
CA LEU A 60 7.62 2.37 15.86
C LEU A 60 8.34 3.71 15.78
N TYR A 61 8.00 4.49 14.76
CA TYR A 61 8.54 5.81 14.49
C TYR A 61 7.42 6.85 14.52
N PRO A 62 7.52 7.91 15.35
CA PRO A 62 6.56 9.00 15.31
C PRO A 62 6.65 9.75 13.99
N VAL A 63 5.49 10.12 13.43
CA VAL A 63 5.39 10.89 12.20
C VAL A 63 4.45 12.07 12.37
N LYS A 64 4.75 13.15 11.66
CA LYS A 64 4.08 14.44 11.72
C LYS A 64 3.94 15.05 10.33
N PRO A 65 3.21 16.16 10.17
CA PRO A 65 3.09 16.82 8.88
C PRO A 65 4.45 17.13 8.24
N ASP A 66 4.51 16.96 6.93
CA ASP A 66 5.67 17.12 6.07
C ASP A 66 6.74 16.01 6.19
N ASP A 67 6.50 14.99 6.99
CA ASP A 67 7.35 13.79 6.95
C ASP A 67 7.09 12.97 5.68
N MET A 68 8.19 12.57 5.05
CA MET A 68 8.25 11.59 3.97
C MET A 68 8.77 10.30 4.55
N ILE A 69 8.01 9.23 4.35
CA ILE A 69 8.40 7.87 4.68
C ILE A 69 8.59 7.13 3.37
N ILE A 70 9.76 6.53 3.18
CA ILE A 70 10.07 5.69 2.02
C ILE A 70 10.30 4.29 2.51
N VAL A 71 9.62 3.34 1.90
CA VAL A 71 9.68 1.92 2.24
C VAL A 71 10.01 1.14 0.98
N ASN A 72 11.16 0.49 0.93
CA ASN A 72 11.57 -0.36 -0.19
C ASN A 72 10.81 -1.69 -0.21
N PRO A 73 10.84 -2.46 -1.31
CA PRO A 73 10.17 -3.75 -1.42
C PRO A 73 10.48 -4.69 -0.26
N GLN A 74 9.47 -5.49 0.12
CA GLN A 74 9.55 -6.53 1.16
C GLN A 74 9.81 -6.04 2.60
N VAL A 75 9.83 -4.75 2.87
CA VAL A 75 9.90 -4.21 4.23
C VAL A 75 8.52 -4.32 4.90
N GLU A 76 8.46 -4.96 6.06
CA GLU A 76 7.22 -5.05 6.85
C GLU A 76 6.92 -3.69 7.48
N HIS A 77 5.72 -3.15 7.19
CA HIS A 77 5.31 -1.84 7.67
C HIS A 77 3.80 -1.74 7.88
N THR A 78 3.41 -0.74 8.65
CA THR A 78 2.03 -0.28 8.78
C THR A 78 2.00 1.10 9.45
N GLU A 79 0.92 1.83 9.26
CA GLU A 79 0.67 3.10 9.89
C GLU A 79 -0.31 2.98 11.08
N LEU A 80 -0.10 3.83 12.08
CA LEU A 80 -0.93 3.95 13.28
C LEU A 80 -1.32 5.42 13.42
N SER A 81 -2.61 5.70 13.41
CA SER A 81 -3.15 7.05 13.58
C SER A 81 -3.56 7.30 15.03
N LEU A 82 -3.42 8.53 15.50
CA LEU A 82 -3.88 8.95 16.82
C LEU A 82 -5.30 9.54 16.73
N ASN A 83 -6.17 9.14 17.65
CA ASN A 83 -7.58 9.58 17.70
C ASN A 83 -7.77 11.10 17.74
N ALA A 84 -6.89 11.79 18.48
CA ALA A 84 -7.00 13.23 18.69
C ALA A 84 -6.57 14.07 17.49
N ALA A 85 -5.71 13.53 16.62
CA ALA A 85 -5.18 14.20 15.44
C ALA A 85 -5.02 13.19 14.29
N PRO A 86 -6.11 12.83 13.59
CA PRO A 86 -6.10 11.79 12.57
C PRO A 86 -5.02 12.01 11.51
N LEU A 87 -4.21 10.99 11.26
CA LEU A 87 -3.15 11.03 10.26
C LEU A 87 -3.77 11.05 8.86
N GLU A 88 -3.35 12.02 8.07
CA GLU A 88 -3.73 12.16 6.66
C GLU A 88 -2.45 12.14 5.81
N TYR A 89 -2.39 11.25 4.83
CA TYR A 89 -1.22 11.11 3.98
C TYR A 89 -1.59 10.77 2.53
N ILE A 90 -0.63 11.01 1.64
CA ILE A 90 -0.64 10.52 0.26
C ILE A 90 0.42 9.43 0.16
N VAL A 91 0.09 8.32 -0.51
CA VAL A 91 1.02 7.24 -0.80
C VAL A 91 1.10 6.97 -2.30
N LEU A 92 2.33 6.77 -2.78
CA LEU A 92 2.62 6.31 -4.15
C LEU A 92 3.30 4.94 -4.08
N GLY A 93 2.81 3.99 -4.88
CA GLY A 93 3.48 2.72 -5.11
C GLY A 93 4.25 2.76 -6.43
N VAL A 94 5.54 2.45 -6.39
CA VAL A 94 6.45 2.53 -7.55
C VAL A 94 7.16 1.20 -7.74
N ALA A 95 6.98 0.59 -8.92
CA ALA A 95 7.67 -0.65 -9.30
C ALA A 95 8.97 -0.38 -10.04
N GLY A 96 9.93 -1.30 -9.94
CA GLY A 96 11.17 -1.31 -10.72
C GLY A 96 12.27 -0.41 -10.14
N ILE A 97 12.09 0.09 -8.91
CA ILE A 97 13.13 0.90 -8.25
C ILE A 97 13.27 0.51 -6.78
N GLU A 98 14.50 0.60 -6.29
CA GLU A 98 14.82 0.70 -4.88
C GLU A 98 15.52 2.03 -4.59
N ILE A 99 15.20 2.63 -3.45
CA ILE A 99 15.80 3.90 -3.03
C ILE A 99 16.89 3.60 -2.01
N LEU A 100 18.10 4.05 -2.31
CA LEU A 100 19.25 3.90 -1.44
C LEU A 100 19.40 5.13 -0.55
N PHE A 101 19.62 4.91 0.75
CA PHE A 101 19.66 5.96 1.77
C PHE A 101 21.10 6.30 2.17
N GLY A 102 21.86 6.87 1.23
CA GLY A 102 23.24 7.26 1.43
C GLY A 102 24.15 6.08 1.75
N LYS A 103 24.79 6.07 2.93
CA LYS A 103 25.70 4.99 3.38
C LYS A 103 25.01 3.98 4.31
N SER A 104 23.69 4.09 4.49
CA SER A 104 22.93 3.18 5.35
C SER A 104 22.49 1.96 4.56
N ASP A 105 22.63 0.77 5.14
CA ASP A 105 22.05 -0.48 4.60
C ASP A 105 20.55 -0.61 4.95
N SER A 106 19.91 0.49 5.36
CA SER A 106 18.48 0.50 5.68
C SER A 106 17.65 0.34 4.42
N SER A 107 16.59 -0.43 4.50
CA SER A 107 15.60 -0.58 3.42
C SER A 107 14.43 0.39 3.54
N TYR A 108 14.48 1.35 4.45
CA TYR A 108 13.49 2.42 4.63
C TYR A 108 14.13 3.70 5.19
N ALA A 109 13.45 4.82 5.02
CA ALA A 109 13.86 6.10 5.61
C ALA A 109 12.65 6.96 6.00
N ILE A 110 12.86 7.81 6.99
CA ILE A 110 11.93 8.87 7.38
C ILE A 110 12.71 10.18 7.45
N PHE A 111 12.22 11.21 6.77
CA PHE A 111 12.83 12.54 6.82
C PHE A 111 11.76 13.62 6.60
N ASN A 112 12.03 14.82 7.09
CA ASN A 112 11.07 15.92 7.01
C ASN A 112 11.32 16.79 5.77
N CYS A 113 10.27 17.04 4.99
CA CYS A 113 10.31 17.81 3.75
C CYS A 113 9.79 19.25 3.91
N ARG A 114 9.73 19.79 5.14
CA ARG A 114 9.11 21.10 5.42
C ARG A 114 9.68 22.25 4.59
N GLU A 115 11.00 22.28 4.37
CA GLU A 115 11.64 23.32 3.56
C GLU A 115 11.16 23.31 2.10
N ASN A 116 10.64 22.19 1.66
CA ASN A 116 10.23 21.94 0.28
C ASN A 116 8.72 21.65 0.17
N ARG A 117 7.96 21.92 1.24
CA ARG A 117 6.54 21.61 1.37
C ARG A 117 5.71 22.04 0.15
N GLU A 118 5.85 23.28 -0.28
CA GLU A 118 5.03 23.83 -1.36
C GLU A 118 5.15 23.02 -2.66
N ARG A 119 6.36 22.73 -3.06
CA ARG A 119 6.62 21.93 -4.27
C ARG A 119 6.13 20.49 -4.14
N MET A 120 6.39 19.87 -2.98
CA MET A 120 5.98 18.50 -2.69
C MET A 120 4.47 18.36 -2.75
N VAL A 121 3.76 19.20 -2.02
CA VAL A 121 2.29 19.20 -1.97
C VAL A 121 1.69 19.50 -3.34
N THR A 122 2.27 20.44 -4.10
CA THR A 122 1.81 20.77 -5.46
C THR A 122 1.92 19.57 -6.39
N LEU A 123 3.08 18.90 -6.44
CA LEU A 123 3.28 17.73 -7.30
C LEU A 123 2.35 16.57 -6.92
N LEU A 124 2.20 16.29 -5.63
CA LEU A 124 1.33 15.22 -5.14
C LEU A 124 -0.15 15.51 -5.44
N HIS A 125 -0.60 16.76 -5.31
CA HIS A 125 -1.97 17.13 -5.67
C HIS A 125 -2.20 17.10 -7.19
N MET A 126 -1.21 17.45 -8.00
CA MET A 126 -1.29 17.30 -9.47
C MET A 126 -1.44 15.81 -9.84
N LEU A 127 -0.63 14.93 -9.25
CA LEU A 127 -0.75 13.48 -9.43
C LEU A 127 -2.13 12.94 -9.06
N LEU A 128 -2.65 13.33 -7.87
CA LEU A 128 -3.98 12.92 -7.43
C LEU A 128 -5.08 13.41 -8.38
N ALA A 129 -5.01 14.69 -8.78
CA ALA A 129 -6.01 15.28 -9.66
C ALA A 129 -6.01 14.65 -11.06
N GLU A 130 -4.85 14.26 -11.57
CA GLU A 130 -4.72 13.58 -12.86
C GLU A 130 -5.26 12.14 -12.77
N ALA A 131 -4.89 11.41 -11.73
CA ALA A 131 -5.36 10.04 -11.50
C ALA A 131 -6.89 9.97 -11.29
N ASP A 132 -7.48 10.96 -10.60
CA ASP A 132 -8.92 11.03 -10.34
C ASP A 132 -9.72 11.29 -11.64
N ARG A 133 -9.21 12.12 -12.54
CA ARG A 133 -9.87 12.46 -13.81
C ARG A 133 -9.88 11.32 -14.83
N SER A 134 -8.88 10.45 -14.78
CA SER A 134 -8.73 9.28 -15.67
C SER A 134 -8.96 9.60 -17.16
N LEU A 135 -8.43 10.73 -17.64
CA LEU A 135 -8.50 11.13 -19.04
C LEU A 135 -7.45 10.40 -19.89
N ASP A 136 -7.63 10.40 -21.21
CA ASP A 136 -6.67 9.83 -22.14
C ASP A 136 -5.26 10.43 -21.92
N GLY A 137 -4.27 9.56 -21.73
CA GLY A 137 -2.88 9.96 -21.44
C GLY A 137 -2.57 10.18 -19.95
N CYS A 138 -3.52 9.97 -19.06
CA CYS A 138 -3.38 10.11 -17.61
C CYS A 138 -2.17 9.34 -17.07
N GLU A 139 -1.96 8.08 -17.53
CA GLU A 139 -0.81 7.28 -17.11
C GLU A 139 0.53 7.94 -17.46
N THR A 140 0.61 8.56 -18.65
CA THR A 140 1.83 9.28 -19.09
C THR A 140 2.07 10.50 -18.22
N VAL A 141 1.04 11.32 -17.98
CA VAL A 141 1.17 12.51 -17.15
C VAL A 141 1.54 12.15 -15.71
N CYS A 142 0.90 11.13 -15.13
CA CYS A 142 1.23 10.64 -13.80
C CYS A 142 2.67 10.11 -13.72
N GLN A 143 3.13 9.38 -14.73
CA GLN A 143 4.50 8.89 -14.79
C GLN A 143 5.51 10.04 -14.90
N ASP A 144 5.27 11.05 -15.75
CA ASP A 144 6.13 12.22 -15.89
C ASP A 144 6.22 13.02 -14.57
N LEU A 145 5.10 13.19 -13.87
CA LEU A 145 5.06 13.85 -12.55
C LEU A 145 5.82 13.05 -11.48
N LEU A 146 5.73 11.71 -11.49
CA LEU A 146 6.53 10.85 -10.62
C LEU A 146 8.02 11.02 -10.89
N GLU A 147 8.46 11.04 -12.16
CA GLU A 147 9.85 11.25 -12.54
C GLU A 147 10.37 12.60 -12.02
N VAL A 148 9.57 13.66 -12.17
CA VAL A 148 9.88 14.99 -11.60
C VAL A 148 10.04 14.91 -10.09
N LEU A 149 9.12 14.25 -9.39
CA LEU A 149 9.15 14.09 -7.93
C LEU A 149 10.43 13.37 -7.47
N LEU A 150 10.76 12.23 -8.10
CA LEU A 150 11.92 11.42 -7.75
C LEU A 150 13.25 12.15 -8.02
N ILE A 151 13.40 12.76 -9.19
CA ILE A 151 14.59 13.58 -9.51
C ILE A 151 14.75 14.68 -8.48
N TRP A 152 13.67 15.27 -8.06
CA TRP A 152 13.68 16.35 -7.10
C TRP A 152 14.04 15.87 -5.69
N LEU A 153 13.51 14.72 -5.26
CA LEU A 153 13.90 14.06 -4.00
C LEU A 153 15.40 13.77 -3.97
N VAL A 154 15.96 13.20 -5.04
CA VAL A 154 17.40 12.93 -5.16
C VAL A 154 18.24 14.21 -5.07
N ARG A 155 17.78 15.32 -5.67
CA ARG A 155 18.49 16.62 -5.63
C ARG A 155 18.47 17.29 -4.26
N CYS A 156 17.40 17.10 -3.49
CA CYS A 156 17.20 17.75 -2.19
C CYS A 156 17.67 16.90 -1.02
N THR A 157 18.10 15.67 -1.24
CA THR A 157 18.48 14.71 -0.20
C THR A 157 19.77 13.99 -0.58
N THR A 158 20.22 13.08 0.27
CA THR A 158 21.34 12.16 -0.02
C THR A 158 20.87 10.83 -0.62
N LEU A 159 19.64 10.78 -1.12
CA LEU A 159 19.07 9.59 -1.73
C LEU A 159 19.67 9.34 -3.12
N SER A 160 19.73 8.07 -3.50
CA SER A 160 20.00 7.66 -4.87
C SER A 160 19.00 6.59 -5.29
N LEU A 161 18.76 6.49 -6.60
CA LEU A 161 17.85 5.50 -7.16
C LEU A 161 18.68 4.35 -7.71
N GLN A 162 18.31 3.14 -7.34
CA GLN A 162 18.78 1.92 -7.97
C GLN A 162 17.62 1.35 -8.80
N VAL A 163 17.74 1.46 -10.12
CA VAL A 163 16.75 0.89 -11.03
C VAL A 163 17.07 -0.59 -11.22
N GLU A 164 16.08 -1.44 -11.08
CA GLU A 164 16.24 -2.86 -11.37
C GLU A 164 16.53 -3.04 -12.86
N GLU A 165 17.63 -3.72 -13.22
CA GLU A 165 18.05 -3.97 -14.63
C GLU A 165 17.00 -4.76 -15.43
N THR A 166 16.17 -5.51 -14.74
CA THR A 166 14.94 -6.09 -15.24
C THR A 166 13.83 -5.74 -14.27
N PRO A 167 12.93 -4.80 -14.60
CA PRO A 167 11.75 -4.61 -13.78
C PRO A 167 11.13 -6.00 -13.62
N ARG A 168 11.01 -6.49 -12.39
CA ARG A 168 10.03 -7.54 -12.12
C ARG A 168 8.73 -6.91 -12.57
N SER A 169 8.31 -7.25 -13.79
CA SER A 169 7.04 -6.81 -14.33
C SER A 169 6.01 -7.43 -13.39
N ASP A 170 5.67 -6.67 -12.34
CA ASP A 170 4.38 -6.90 -11.72
C ASP A 170 3.42 -6.87 -12.90
N SER A 171 2.82 -7.97 -13.23
CA SER A 171 1.95 -7.95 -14.40
C SER A 171 0.92 -6.86 -14.11
N ARG A 172 0.72 -5.94 -15.04
CA ARG A 172 -0.26 -4.84 -14.89
C ARG A 172 -1.59 -5.39 -14.39
N GLU A 173 -1.92 -6.60 -14.85
CA GLU A 173 -3.08 -7.36 -14.46
C GLU A 173 -3.09 -7.75 -12.97
N CYS A 174 -1.96 -8.15 -12.42
CA CYS A 174 -1.88 -8.52 -10.99
C CYS A 174 -2.05 -7.31 -10.08
N VAL A 175 -1.49 -6.16 -10.44
CA VAL A 175 -1.69 -4.90 -9.70
C VAL A 175 -3.14 -4.46 -9.76
N GLU A 176 -3.76 -4.51 -10.94
CA GLU A 176 -5.17 -4.18 -11.14
C GLU A 176 -6.08 -5.10 -10.31
N ILE A 177 -5.84 -6.41 -10.36
CA ILE A 177 -6.59 -7.38 -9.58
C ILE A 177 -6.40 -7.17 -8.08
N LYS A 178 -5.19 -6.90 -7.62
CA LYS A 178 -4.95 -6.61 -6.19
C LYS A 178 -5.76 -5.39 -5.76
N ARG A 179 -5.71 -4.28 -6.52
CA ARG A 179 -6.49 -3.08 -6.23
C ARG A 179 -7.99 -3.34 -6.24
N TYR A 180 -8.49 -4.13 -7.22
CA TYR A 180 -9.88 -4.53 -7.28
C TYR A 180 -10.30 -5.31 -6.03
N LEU A 181 -9.49 -6.27 -5.59
CA LEU A 181 -9.72 -7.05 -4.37
C LEU A 181 -9.76 -6.18 -3.11
N ASP A 182 -8.84 -5.21 -3.00
CA ASP A 182 -8.77 -4.29 -1.86
C ASP A 182 -10.02 -3.39 -1.77
N SER A 183 -10.59 -2.99 -2.91
CA SER A 183 -11.76 -2.10 -2.97
C SER A 183 -13.10 -2.86 -2.88
N ASN A 184 -13.17 -4.08 -3.39
CA ASN A 184 -14.43 -4.81 -3.57
C ASN A 184 -14.51 -6.11 -2.74
N TYR A 185 -13.69 -6.27 -1.70
CA TYR A 185 -13.56 -7.50 -0.93
C TYR A 185 -14.87 -8.03 -0.35
N ARG A 186 -15.92 -7.24 -0.24
CA ARG A 186 -17.25 -7.63 0.27
C ARG A 186 -18.12 -8.31 -0.77
N GLU A 187 -17.77 -8.18 -2.05
CA GLU A 187 -18.54 -8.75 -3.15
C GLU A 187 -18.25 -10.25 -3.32
N ASP A 188 -19.15 -10.93 -4.04
CA ASP A 188 -18.93 -12.34 -4.41
C ASP A 188 -17.93 -12.41 -5.57
N ILE A 189 -16.66 -12.60 -5.24
CA ILE A 189 -15.55 -12.59 -6.18
C ILE A 189 -15.02 -14.00 -6.35
N SER A 190 -15.06 -14.47 -7.59
CA SER A 190 -14.47 -15.74 -8.03
C SER A 190 -13.18 -15.51 -8.81
N LEU A 191 -12.38 -16.57 -8.99
CA LEU A 191 -11.21 -16.50 -9.86
C LEU A 191 -11.60 -16.24 -11.34
N ASP A 192 -12.75 -16.72 -11.76
CA ASP A 192 -13.29 -16.47 -13.11
C ASP A 192 -13.64 -14.97 -13.27
N THR A 193 -14.31 -14.37 -12.30
CA THR A 193 -14.58 -12.93 -12.27
C THR A 193 -13.29 -12.09 -12.38
N LEU A 194 -12.26 -12.46 -11.63
CA LEU A 194 -10.97 -11.76 -11.67
C LEU A 194 -10.27 -11.90 -13.03
N ALA A 195 -10.38 -13.08 -13.66
CA ALA A 195 -9.81 -13.35 -14.97
C ALA A 195 -10.52 -12.55 -16.07
N GLU A 196 -11.85 -12.38 -15.96
CA GLU A 196 -12.64 -11.54 -16.87
C GLU A 196 -12.24 -10.06 -16.74
N ILE A 197 -12.07 -9.55 -15.52
CA ILE A 197 -11.64 -8.16 -15.25
C ILE A 197 -10.25 -7.91 -15.83
N ALA A 198 -9.32 -8.84 -15.65
CA ALA A 198 -7.96 -8.72 -16.14
C ALA A 198 -7.80 -9.09 -17.64
N HIS A 199 -8.86 -9.57 -18.31
CA HIS A 199 -8.85 -10.05 -19.69
C HIS A 199 -7.78 -11.12 -19.97
N ILE A 200 -7.52 -12.00 -18.99
CA ILE A 200 -6.53 -13.09 -19.10
C ILE A 200 -7.11 -14.42 -18.64
N ASN A 201 -6.39 -15.50 -18.97
CA ASN A 201 -6.77 -16.83 -18.50
C ASN A 201 -6.62 -16.96 -16.98
N LYS A 202 -7.61 -17.56 -16.30
CA LYS A 202 -7.63 -17.70 -14.83
C LYS A 202 -6.44 -18.48 -14.24
N TYR A 203 -5.92 -19.47 -14.95
CA TYR A 203 -4.75 -20.25 -14.52
C TYR A 203 -3.47 -19.41 -14.59
N TYR A 204 -3.36 -18.60 -15.66
CA TYR A 204 -2.28 -17.65 -15.80
C TYR A 204 -2.33 -16.59 -14.70
N LEU A 205 -3.51 -15.99 -14.45
CA LEU A 205 -3.72 -15.03 -13.37
C LEU A 205 -3.31 -15.63 -12.02
N ALA A 206 -3.83 -16.82 -11.67
CA ALA A 206 -3.53 -17.45 -10.39
C ALA A 206 -2.03 -17.71 -10.21
N HIS A 207 -1.35 -18.21 -11.25
CA HIS A 207 0.08 -18.49 -11.23
C HIS A 207 0.90 -17.19 -11.10
N THR A 208 0.60 -16.19 -11.91
CA THR A 208 1.34 -14.92 -11.91
C THR A 208 1.13 -14.17 -10.61
N PHE A 209 -0.12 -14.08 -10.13
CA PHE A 209 -0.43 -13.43 -8.85
C PHE A 209 0.23 -14.14 -7.66
N GLN A 210 0.26 -15.48 -7.65
CA GLN A 210 0.98 -16.24 -6.62
C GLN A 210 2.49 -16.04 -6.70
N LYS A 211 3.05 -15.93 -7.90
CA LYS A 211 4.47 -15.64 -8.10
C LYS A 211 4.85 -14.26 -7.58
N GLU A 212 3.98 -13.26 -7.78
CA GLU A 212 4.22 -11.87 -7.37
C GLU A 212 3.96 -11.65 -5.87
N TYR A 213 2.81 -12.13 -5.37
CA TYR A 213 2.37 -11.84 -4.00
C TYR A 213 2.53 -13.02 -3.02
N GLY A 214 3.13 -14.12 -3.45
CA GLY A 214 3.36 -15.30 -2.62
C GLY A 214 2.10 -16.12 -2.28
N ILE A 215 0.91 -15.64 -2.61
CA ILE A 215 -0.37 -16.28 -2.33
C ILE A 215 -1.34 -16.12 -3.51
N SER A 216 -2.32 -17.02 -3.62
CA SER A 216 -3.33 -16.93 -4.68
C SER A 216 -4.27 -15.74 -4.48
N PRO A 217 -4.93 -15.22 -5.56
CA PRO A 217 -5.89 -14.10 -5.48
C PRO A 217 -7.00 -14.34 -4.44
N ILE A 218 -7.57 -15.54 -4.41
CA ILE A 218 -8.64 -15.89 -3.46
C ILE A 218 -8.11 -15.99 -2.02
N THR A 219 -6.87 -16.43 -1.83
CA THR A 219 -6.24 -16.41 -0.50
C THR A 219 -6.00 -14.97 -0.03
N TYR A 220 -5.58 -14.09 -0.95
CA TYR A 220 -5.44 -12.66 -0.69
C TYR A 220 -6.78 -12.03 -0.28
N LEU A 221 -7.85 -12.24 -1.08
CA LEU A 221 -9.21 -11.80 -0.76
C LEU A 221 -9.66 -12.23 0.64
N ASN A 222 -9.48 -13.51 0.95
CA ASN A 222 -9.88 -14.02 2.27
C ASN A 222 -9.07 -13.39 3.41
N ARG A 223 -7.76 -13.16 3.22
CA ARG A 223 -6.95 -12.43 4.21
C ARG A 223 -7.48 -11.02 4.43
N ARG A 224 -7.78 -10.28 3.35
CA ARG A 224 -8.35 -8.92 3.44
C ARG A 224 -9.67 -8.89 4.20
N ARG A 225 -10.56 -9.85 3.94
CA ARG A 225 -11.83 -10.02 4.66
C ARG A 225 -11.63 -10.32 6.15
N ILE A 226 -10.67 -11.19 6.47
CA ILE A 226 -10.34 -11.51 7.86
C ILE A 226 -9.82 -10.28 8.59
N GLU A 227 -8.93 -9.50 8.00
CA GLU A 227 -8.44 -8.25 8.61
C GLU A 227 -9.58 -7.31 8.98
N GLU A 228 -10.50 -7.05 8.04
CA GLU A 228 -11.65 -6.19 8.30
C GLU A 228 -12.61 -6.80 9.36
N SER A 229 -12.76 -8.11 9.40
CA SER A 229 -13.61 -8.79 10.38
C SER A 229 -13.09 -8.66 11.81
N LYS A 230 -11.78 -8.49 12.02
CA LYS A 230 -11.19 -8.30 13.36
C LYS A 230 -11.73 -7.05 14.04
N TYR A 231 -11.87 -5.95 13.30
CA TYR A 231 -12.48 -4.74 13.83
C TYR A 231 -13.92 -4.99 14.28
N MET A 232 -14.73 -5.66 13.45
CA MET A 232 -16.12 -5.95 13.80
C MET A 232 -16.25 -6.89 15.02
N LEU A 233 -15.38 -7.89 15.10
CA LEU A 233 -15.34 -8.81 16.25
C LEU A 233 -15.06 -8.09 17.57
N GLY A 234 -14.15 -7.12 17.56
CA GLY A 234 -13.76 -6.36 18.75
C GLY A 234 -14.78 -5.29 19.15
N ASN A 235 -15.34 -4.58 18.18
CA ASN A 235 -16.02 -3.30 18.40
C ASN A 235 -17.55 -3.36 18.22
N THR A 236 -18.10 -4.50 17.77
CA THR A 236 -19.54 -4.62 17.53
C THR A 236 -20.17 -5.81 18.26
N GLY A 237 -21.50 -5.79 18.39
CA GLY A 237 -22.29 -6.91 18.89
C GLY A 237 -22.74 -7.91 17.83
N TYR A 238 -22.28 -7.76 16.57
CA TYR A 238 -22.74 -8.63 15.48
C TYR A 238 -22.42 -10.10 15.72
N SER A 239 -23.35 -10.97 15.32
CA SER A 239 -23.13 -12.42 15.32
C SER A 239 -22.08 -12.81 14.28
N LEU A 240 -21.49 -13.99 14.40
CA LEU A 240 -20.54 -14.48 13.38
C LEU A 240 -21.21 -14.64 12.00
N ALA A 241 -22.50 -14.95 11.96
CA ALA A 241 -23.26 -15.03 10.72
C ALA A 241 -23.35 -13.65 10.04
N GLN A 242 -23.70 -12.61 10.80
CA GLN A 242 -23.75 -11.24 10.28
C GLN A 242 -22.39 -10.73 9.82
N ILE A 243 -21.31 -10.99 10.58
CA ILE A 243 -19.96 -10.60 10.18
C ILE A 243 -19.53 -11.35 8.91
N SER A 244 -19.79 -12.65 8.83
CA SER A 244 -19.50 -13.46 7.63
C SER A 244 -20.17 -12.88 6.37
N GLU A 245 -21.46 -12.54 6.48
CA GLU A 245 -22.23 -11.93 5.40
C GLU A 245 -21.70 -10.56 5.01
N LEU A 246 -21.47 -9.67 5.98
CA LEU A 246 -20.93 -8.32 5.75
C LEU A 246 -19.53 -8.32 5.13
N MET A 247 -18.74 -9.36 5.39
CA MET A 247 -17.39 -9.53 4.83
C MET A 247 -17.40 -10.30 3.50
N GLY A 248 -18.56 -10.71 2.99
CA GLY A 248 -18.68 -11.39 1.71
C GLY A 248 -18.25 -12.86 1.71
N PHE A 249 -18.22 -13.53 2.86
CA PHE A 249 -17.99 -14.99 2.92
C PHE A 249 -19.25 -15.75 2.55
N SER A 250 -19.09 -16.86 1.82
CA SER A 250 -20.19 -17.72 1.38
C SER A 250 -20.91 -18.42 2.53
N SER A 251 -20.27 -18.56 3.71
CA SER A 251 -20.90 -19.14 4.90
C SER A 251 -20.12 -18.78 6.19
N PRO A 252 -20.81 -18.75 7.36
CA PRO A 252 -20.16 -18.56 8.65
C PRO A 252 -19.14 -19.67 9.00
N SER A 253 -19.35 -20.87 8.49
CA SER A 253 -18.42 -21.99 8.69
C SER A 253 -17.12 -21.76 7.92
N TYR A 254 -17.22 -21.32 6.66
CA TYR A 254 -16.05 -21.00 5.85
C TYR A 254 -15.29 -19.79 6.40
N PHE A 255 -16.00 -18.75 6.83
CA PHE A 255 -15.40 -17.62 7.56
C PHE A 255 -14.58 -18.10 8.76
N SER A 256 -15.18 -18.94 9.63
CA SER A 256 -14.52 -19.43 10.84
C SER A 256 -13.27 -20.27 10.54
N GLN A 257 -13.28 -21.05 9.47
CA GLN A 257 -12.12 -21.82 9.00
C GLN A 257 -10.99 -20.89 8.49
N CYS A 258 -11.33 -19.92 7.65
CA CYS A 258 -10.38 -18.94 7.14
C CYS A 258 -9.77 -18.11 8.27
N PHE A 259 -10.60 -17.66 9.21
CA PHE A 259 -10.16 -16.89 10.37
C PHE A 259 -9.18 -17.71 11.24
N ARG A 260 -9.55 -18.95 11.59
CA ARG A 260 -8.66 -19.80 12.39
C ARG A 260 -7.35 -20.11 11.66
N LYS A 261 -7.38 -20.28 10.34
CA LYS A 261 -6.17 -20.49 9.55
C LYS A 261 -5.26 -19.25 9.53
N ALA A 262 -5.84 -18.05 9.50
CA ALA A 262 -5.09 -16.79 9.46
C ALA A 262 -4.55 -16.39 10.85
N GLU A 263 -5.40 -16.48 11.89
CA GLU A 263 -5.14 -15.93 13.23
C GLU A 263 -4.75 -16.98 14.28
N GLY A 264 -4.86 -18.28 13.94
CA GLY A 264 -4.55 -19.39 14.86
C GLY A 264 -5.61 -19.65 15.94
N VAL A 265 -6.59 -18.76 16.09
CA VAL A 265 -7.70 -18.86 17.05
C VAL A 265 -9.05 -18.74 16.34
N THR A 266 -10.13 -19.19 16.97
CA THR A 266 -11.47 -19.02 16.39
C THR A 266 -11.95 -17.56 16.52
N PRO A 267 -12.89 -17.08 15.66
CA PRO A 267 -13.47 -15.74 15.79
C PRO A 267 -14.04 -15.44 17.18
N ASN A 268 -14.66 -16.42 17.84
CA ASN A 268 -15.21 -16.25 19.19
C ASN A 268 -14.12 -16.12 20.26
N GLU A 269 -13.04 -16.89 20.15
CA GLU A 269 -11.87 -16.76 21.03
C GLU A 269 -11.21 -15.41 20.85
N TYR A 270 -11.01 -14.96 19.60
CA TYR A 270 -10.48 -13.64 19.26
C TYR A 270 -11.34 -12.53 19.90
N ARG A 271 -12.66 -12.56 19.69
CA ARG A 271 -13.61 -11.62 20.30
C ARG A 271 -13.47 -11.55 21.81
N ARG A 272 -13.36 -12.71 22.49
CA ARG A 272 -13.21 -12.77 23.92
C ARG A 272 -11.90 -12.14 24.40
N GLN A 273 -10.79 -12.46 23.73
CA GLN A 273 -9.45 -11.91 24.03
C GLN A 273 -9.43 -10.39 23.91
N VAL A 274 -9.92 -9.83 22.79
CA VAL A 274 -9.96 -8.38 22.56
C VAL A 274 -10.82 -7.68 23.62
N ARG A 275 -12.00 -8.20 23.96
CA ARG A 275 -12.87 -7.61 24.98
C ARG A 275 -12.30 -7.67 26.41
N GLN A 276 -11.38 -8.57 26.66
CA GLN A 276 -10.66 -8.68 27.95
C GLN A 276 -9.38 -7.84 27.98
N GLY A 277 -9.10 -7.03 26.95
CA GLY A 277 -7.88 -6.22 26.84
C GLY A 277 -6.61 -7.06 26.62
N GLN A 278 -6.74 -8.32 26.28
CA GLN A 278 -5.63 -9.20 25.93
C GLN A 278 -5.31 -9.02 24.44
N ARG A 279 -4.05 -8.69 24.11
CA ARG A 279 -3.62 -8.74 22.70
C ARG A 279 -3.67 -10.19 22.23
N PRO A 280 -4.40 -10.52 21.15
CA PRO A 280 -4.30 -11.83 20.53
C PRO A 280 -2.84 -12.05 20.09
N VAL A 281 -2.25 -13.14 20.53
CA VAL A 281 -0.91 -13.52 20.10
C VAL A 281 -1.05 -14.12 18.70
N PRO A 282 -0.46 -13.51 17.66
CA PRO A 282 -0.51 -14.10 16.33
C PRO A 282 0.14 -15.49 16.36
N ALA A 283 -0.49 -16.46 15.72
CA ALA A 283 0.08 -17.79 15.58
C ALA A 283 1.43 -17.68 14.88
N LYS A 284 2.46 -18.37 15.43
CA LYS A 284 3.74 -18.52 14.76
C LYS A 284 3.49 -19.02 13.34
N ARG A 285 3.96 -18.27 12.34
CA ARG A 285 3.92 -18.71 10.95
C ARG A 285 4.67 -20.04 10.87
N HIS A 286 3.95 -21.11 10.57
CA HIS A 286 4.59 -22.33 10.09
C HIS A 286 5.09 -22.03 8.68
N GLU A 287 6.38 -21.83 8.54
CA GLU A 287 7.10 -21.94 7.27
C GLU A 287 6.82 -23.34 6.70
N ALA A 288 6.22 -23.39 5.54
CA ALA A 288 6.16 -24.56 4.68
C ALA A 288 6.26 -24.10 3.21
#